data_62826e1e750f097fa62efa1da59e2820
#
_entry.id   62826e1e750f097fa62efa1da59e2820
#
_cell.length_a   1.000
_cell.length_b   1.000
_cell.length_c   1.000
_cell.angle_alpha   90.00
_cell.angle_beta   90.00
_cell.angle_gamma   90.00
#
_symmetry.space_group_name_H-M   'P 1'
#
loop_
_entity.id
_entity.type
_entity.pdbx_description
1 polymer ?
#
loop_
_entity_poly.entity_id
_entity_poly.type
_entity_poly.pdbx_seq_one_letter_code
_entity_poly.pdbx_strand_id
1 'polypeptide(L)'
;YDARKIVIHGGFNERLYYPCWYTEQSIAFWKDFLKEDPGVDIVLENVLEEQPEMMTEIFREVDNPRLRMCLDVGHVNAYSPVPVEEWVSACAGFLSHFHIHNNDGTQDAHCAPGEGTISMTALLRQAQTLCPEATFTLEVLQAAPAVSWMLEEHILEG
;
A
#
# COMPACT_ATOMS: atom_id res chain seq x y z
N TYR A 1 -18.90 -4.48 -14.07
CA TYR A 1 -18.48 -3.98 -12.77
C TYR A 1 -18.38 -2.46 -12.85
N ASP A 2 -18.90 -1.76 -11.86
CA ASP A 2 -18.78 -0.29 -11.73
C ASP A 2 -17.61 0.04 -10.77
N ALA A 3 -16.43 -0.48 -11.12
CA ALA A 3 -15.22 -0.26 -10.32
C ALA A 3 -14.68 1.15 -10.55
N ARG A 4 -14.33 1.84 -9.47
CA ARG A 4 -13.72 3.18 -9.53
C ARG A 4 -12.22 3.15 -9.31
N LYS A 5 -11.71 2.09 -8.68
CA LYS A 5 -10.28 1.86 -8.41
C LYS A 5 -9.91 0.44 -8.84
N ILE A 6 -8.70 0.27 -9.34
CA ILE A 6 -8.09 -1.02 -9.63
C ILE A 6 -6.72 -1.05 -8.94
N VAL A 7 -6.52 -2.00 -8.02
CA VAL A 7 -5.21 -2.22 -7.40
C VAL A 7 -4.38 -3.12 -8.31
N ILE A 8 -3.13 -2.76 -8.50
CA ILE A 8 -2.18 -3.47 -9.37
C ILE A 8 -0.81 -3.52 -8.66
N HIS A 9 -0.22 -4.72 -8.61
CA HIS A 9 1.18 -4.88 -8.22
C HIS A 9 2.12 -4.26 -9.26
N GLY A 10 3.13 -3.53 -8.81
CA GLY A 10 4.14 -2.95 -9.69
C GLY A 10 5.03 -4.00 -10.37
N GLY A 11 5.22 -5.14 -9.71
CA GLY A 11 6.03 -6.24 -10.23
C GLY A 11 7.53 -6.05 -10.07
N PHE A 12 7.97 -5.17 -9.17
CA PHE A 12 9.38 -5.07 -8.80
C PHE A 12 9.87 -6.36 -8.17
N ASN A 13 11.08 -6.77 -8.56
CA ASN A 13 11.81 -7.87 -7.93
C ASN A 13 13.30 -7.60 -8.07
N GLU A 14 13.98 -7.41 -6.96
CA GLU A 14 15.43 -7.09 -6.89
C GLU A 14 16.34 -8.12 -7.55
N ARG A 15 15.87 -9.39 -7.66
CA ARG A 15 16.61 -10.47 -8.34
C ARG A 15 16.53 -10.38 -9.87
N LEU A 16 15.59 -9.62 -10.40
CA LEU A 16 15.33 -9.49 -11.83
C LEU A 16 15.70 -8.12 -12.38
N TYR A 17 15.57 -7.08 -11.56
CA TYR A 17 15.67 -5.69 -12.01
C TYR A 17 16.56 -4.86 -11.09
N TYR A 18 17.38 -4.01 -11.66
CA TYR A 18 18.02 -2.93 -10.91
C TYR A 18 16.96 -1.87 -10.54
N PRO A 19 16.94 -1.37 -9.29
CA PRO A 19 15.96 -0.40 -8.84
C PRO A 19 15.79 0.82 -9.77
N CYS A 20 16.89 1.46 -10.15
CA CYS A 20 16.88 2.64 -11.04
C CYS A 20 16.25 2.31 -12.41
N TRP A 21 16.61 1.18 -13.00
CA TRP A 21 16.05 0.76 -14.28
C TRP A 21 14.55 0.50 -14.18
N TYR A 22 14.12 -0.21 -13.13
CA TYR A 22 12.69 -0.47 -12.90
C TYR A 22 11.91 0.83 -12.72
N THR A 23 12.43 1.77 -11.92
CA THR A 23 11.82 3.09 -11.72
C THR A 23 11.66 3.85 -13.03
N GLU A 24 12.72 3.93 -13.85
CA GLU A 24 12.68 4.58 -15.16
C GLU A 24 11.66 3.93 -16.12
N GLN A 25 11.62 2.59 -16.18
CA GLN A 25 10.66 1.87 -17.03
C GLN A 25 9.22 2.04 -16.54
N SER A 26 9.00 2.02 -15.23
CA SER A 26 7.68 2.26 -14.63
C SER A 26 7.18 3.66 -14.93
N ILE A 27 8.01 4.67 -14.77
CA ILE A 27 7.67 6.07 -15.12
C ILE A 27 7.30 6.18 -16.60
N ALA A 28 8.11 5.61 -17.49
CA ALA A 28 7.85 5.65 -18.93
C ALA A 28 6.54 4.94 -19.29
N PHE A 29 6.31 3.76 -18.72
CA PHE A 29 5.09 2.97 -18.93
C PHE A 29 3.84 3.73 -18.46
N TRP A 30 3.84 4.24 -17.22
CA TRP A 30 2.68 4.91 -16.67
C TRP A 30 2.40 6.24 -17.37
N LYS A 31 3.43 7.01 -17.74
CA LYS A 31 3.26 8.22 -18.57
C LYS A 31 2.63 7.89 -19.92
N ASP A 32 2.98 6.78 -20.54
CA ASP A 32 2.41 6.37 -21.82
C ASP A 32 0.98 5.83 -21.66
N PHE A 33 0.76 4.94 -20.70
CA PHE A 33 -0.54 4.33 -20.43
C PHE A 33 -1.62 5.37 -20.07
N LEU A 34 -1.26 6.37 -19.29
CA LEU A 34 -2.17 7.39 -18.78
C LEU A 34 -2.33 8.61 -19.73
N LYS A 35 -1.79 8.56 -20.96
CA LYS A 35 -2.10 9.57 -21.98
C LYS A 35 -3.58 9.61 -22.35
N GLU A 36 -4.21 8.45 -22.29
CA GLU A 36 -5.65 8.31 -22.41
C GLU A 36 -6.24 8.03 -21.02
N ASP A 37 -7.31 8.72 -20.65
CA ASP A 37 -7.95 8.51 -19.36
C ASP A 37 -8.55 7.08 -19.30
N PRO A 38 -8.08 6.20 -18.41
CA PRO A 38 -8.61 4.84 -18.29
C PRO A 38 -10.05 4.80 -17.71
N GLY A 39 -10.59 5.93 -17.27
CA GLY A 39 -11.91 6.01 -16.63
C GLY A 39 -11.98 5.46 -15.20
N VAL A 40 -10.86 4.95 -14.68
CA VAL A 40 -10.72 4.41 -13.32
C VAL A 40 -9.40 4.87 -12.71
N ASP A 41 -9.31 4.92 -11.40
CA ASP A 41 -8.05 5.18 -10.72
C ASP A 41 -7.21 3.91 -10.64
N ILE A 42 -5.98 3.98 -11.08
CA ILE A 42 -4.99 2.92 -10.93
C ILE A 42 -4.26 3.14 -9.60
N VAL A 43 -4.27 2.12 -8.77
CA VAL A 43 -3.67 2.19 -7.44
C VAL A 43 -2.53 1.17 -7.37
N LEU A 44 -1.30 1.67 -7.50
CA LEU A 44 -0.10 0.84 -7.56
C LEU A 44 0.31 0.42 -6.16
N GLU A 45 0.46 -0.88 -5.97
CA GLU A 45 0.78 -1.50 -4.68
C GLU A 45 2.27 -1.83 -4.57
N ASN A 46 2.84 -1.57 -3.38
CA ASN A 46 4.16 -2.05 -3.00
C ASN A 46 4.13 -3.54 -2.70
N VAL A 47 5.16 -4.26 -3.11
CA VAL A 47 5.32 -5.70 -2.83
C VAL A 47 6.70 -5.99 -2.22
N LEU A 48 7.77 -5.81 -3.00
CA LEU A 48 9.15 -6.14 -2.61
C LEU A 48 10.05 -4.90 -2.57
N GLU A 49 9.48 -3.73 -2.64
CA GLU A 49 10.23 -2.48 -2.53
C GLU A 49 10.74 -2.30 -1.10
N GLU A 50 12.05 -2.22 -0.93
CA GLU A 50 12.67 -2.08 0.38
C GLU A 50 12.57 -0.65 0.93
N GLN A 51 12.38 0.35 0.06
CA GLN A 51 12.41 1.77 0.42
C GLN A 51 11.27 2.53 -0.24
N PRO A 52 10.63 3.51 0.45
CA PRO A 52 9.52 4.27 -0.10
C PRO A 52 9.91 5.20 -1.26
N GLU A 53 11.19 5.53 -1.39
CA GLU A 53 11.71 6.48 -2.39
C GLU A 53 11.40 6.04 -3.81
N MET A 54 11.52 4.74 -4.12
CA MET A 54 11.22 4.21 -5.45
C MET A 54 9.77 4.50 -5.83
N MET A 55 8.83 4.21 -4.94
CA MET A 55 7.41 4.45 -5.19
C MET A 55 7.11 5.95 -5.29
N THR A 56 7.62 6.75 -4.36
CA THR A 56 7.38 8.21 -4.37
C THR A 56 7.99 8.89 -5.59
N GLU A 57 9.12 8.42 -6.11
CA GLU A 57 9.71 8.91 -7.35
C GLU A 57 8.80 8.62 -8.54
N ILE A 58 8.29 7.39 -8.67
CA ILE A 58 7.36 7.02 -9.75
C ILE A 58 6.14 7.95 -9.73
N PHE A 59 5.48 8.13 -8.59
CA PHE A 59 4.28 8.98 -8.51
C PHE A 59 4.57 10.45 -8.79
N ARG A 60 5.69 10.96 -8.29
CA ARG A 60 6.10 12.36 -8.51
C ARG A 60 6.41 12.63 -9.97
N GLU A 61 7.13 11.73 -10.62
CA GLU A 61 7.55 11.90 -12.01
C GLU A 61 6.43 11.63 -13.01
N VAL A 62 5.51 10.71 -12.70
CA VAL A 62 4.32 10.49 -13.56
C VAL A 62 3.34 11.64 -13.44
N ASP A 63 3.17 12.20 -12.26
CA ASP A 63 2.35 13.39 -11.95
C ASP A 63 0.94 13.31 -12.59
N ASN A 64 0.26 12.20 -12.41
CA ASN A 64 -1.09 11.99 -12.94
C ASN A 64 -2.06 11.63 -11.81
N PRO A 65 -3.20 12.34 -11.66
CA PRO A 65 -4.16 12.09 -10.58
C PRO A 65 -4.84 10.70 -10.64
N ARG A 66 -4.79 10.03 -11.80
CA ARG A 66 -5.31 8.66 -11.96
C ARG A 66 -4.34 7.59 -11.45
N LEU A 67 -3.08 7.94 -11.18
CA LEU A 67 -2.11 7.01 -10.59
C LEU A 67 -1.92 7.36 -9.10
N ARG A 68 -2.37 6.46 -8.25
CA ARG A 68 -2.29 6.61 -6.80
C ARG A 68 -1.60 5.40 -6.20
N MET A 69 -1.34 5.43 -4.90
CA MET A 69 -0.67 4.36 -4.18
C MET A 69 -1.65 3.56 -3.32
N CYS A 70 -1.52 2.23 -3.37
CA CYS A 70 -1.94 1.32 -2.32
C CYS A 70 -0.73 1.00 -1.46
N LEU A 71 -0.83 1.19 -0.15
CA LEU A 71 0.17 0.70 0.77
C LEU A 71 -0.31 -0.62 1.38
N ASP A 72 0.36 -1.71 1.00
CA ASP A 72 0.24 -2.96 1.72
C ASP A 72 1.19 -2.92 2.92
N VAL A 73 0.62 -2.88 4.12
CA VAL A 73 1.37 -2.69 5.35
C VAL A 73 2.10 -3.97 5.79
N GLY A 74 1.55 -5.12 5.42
CA GLY A 74 2.17 -6.41 5.71
C GLY A 74 3.38 -6.68 4.81
N HIS A 75 3.32 -6.29 3.54
CA HIS A 75 4.47 -6.34 2.63
C HIS A 75 5.62 -5.47 3.18
N VAL A 76 5.33 -4.24 3.62
CA VAL A 76 6.37 -3.41 4.25
C VAL A 76 6.98 -4.11 5.45
N ASN A 77 6.17 -4.64 6.36
CA ASN A 77 6.66 -5.29 7.57
C ASN A 77 7.51 -6.53 7.28
N ALA A 78 7.19 -7.27 6.20
CA ALA A 78 7.88 -8.50 5.83
C ALA A 78 9.16 -8.26 5.03
N TYR A 79 9.22 -7.20 4.20
CA TYR A 79 10.25 -7.05 3.17
C TYR A 79 11.05 -5.75 3.26
N SER A 80 10.58 -4.73 3.98
CA SER A 80 11.29 -3.45 4.12
C SER A 80 12.03 -3.37 5.45
N PRO A 81 13.26 -2.84 5.48
CA PRO A 81 13.93 -2.47 6.72
C PRO A 81 13.40 -1.15 7.31
N VAL A 82 12.57 -0.41 6.56
CA VAL A 82 11.98 0.86 6.98
C VAL A 82 10.64 0.59 7.67
N PRO A 83 10.40 1.13 8.88
CA PRO A 83 9.14 0.96 9.60
C PRO A 83 7.92 1.40 8.77
N VAL A 84 6.78 0.70 8.96
CA VAL A 84 5.53 0.98 8.23
C VAL A 84 5.06 2.43 8.43
N GLU A 85 5.24 2.99 9.62
CA GLU A 85 4.86 4.36 9.96
C GLU A 85 5.66 5.40 9.17
N GLU A 86 6.91 5.09 8.84
CA GLU A 86 7.75 5.95 7.98
C GLU A 86 7.29 5.88 6.53
N TRP A 87 6.90 4.69 6.04
CA TRP A 87 6.28 4.55 4.72
C TRP A 87 4.99 5.35 4.59
N VAL A 88 4.10 5.28 5.59
CA VAL A 88 2.87 6.10 5.59
C VAL A 88 3.22 7.58 5.48
N SER A 89 4.19 8.04 6.27
CA SER A 89 4.61 9.45 6.27
C SER A 89 5.22 9.88 4.94
N ALA A 90 6.12 9.06 4.37
CA ALA A 90 6.81 9.35 3.11
C ALA A 90 5.85 9.37 1.92
N CYS A 91 4.87 8.46 1.92
CA CYS A 91 3.95 8.26 0.79
C CYS A 91 2.61 9.00 0.93
N ALA A 92 2.36 9.72 2.03
CA ALA A 92 1.05 10.31 2.37
C ALA A 92 0.39 11.09 1.22
N GLY A 93 1.17 11.85 0.45
CA GLY A 93 0.66 12.64 -0.68
C GLY A 93 0.13 11.81 -1.86
N PHE A 94 0.47 10.53 -1.93
CA PHE A 94 0.11 9.62 -3.03
C PHE A 94 -0.87 8.54 -2.58
N LEU A 95 -1.00 8.27 -1.28
CA LEU A 95 -1.83 7.20 -0.73
C LEU A 95 -3.32 7.46 -0.98
N SER A 96 -4.02 6.46 -1.50
CA SER A 96 -5.47 6.45 -1.66
C SER A 96 -6.11 5.14 -1.23
N HIS A 97 -5.30 4.13 -0.94
CA HIS A 97 -5.76 2.82 -0.50
C HIS A 97 -4.74 2.15 0.40
N PHE A 98 -5.21 1.28 1.30
CA PHE A 98 -4.37 0.43 2.14
C PHE A 98 -4.87 -1.00 2.09
N HIS A 99 -3.95 -1.95 1.97
CA HIS A 99 -4.17 -3.34 2.32
C HIS A 99 -3.72 -3.57 3.75
N ILE A 100 -4.62 -4.12 4.56
CA ILE A 100 -4.46 -4.26 6.00
C ILE A 100 -4.43 -5.73 6.37
N HIS A 101 -3.28 -6.20 6.76
CA HIS A 101 -3.02 -7.47 7.41
C HIS A 101 -1.76 -7.35 8.28
N ASN A 102 -1.49 -8.33 9.10
CA ASN A 102 -0.32 -8.34 9.97
C ASN A 102 0.54 -9.57 9.73
N ASN A 103 1.76 -9.55 10.21
CA ASN A 103 2.69 -10.67 10.22
C ASN A 103 3.77 -10.47 11.30
N ASP A 104 4.69 -11.40 11.42
CA ASP A 104 5.76 -11.37 12.42
C ASP A 104 7.05 -10.67 11.93
N GLY A 105 7.02 -10.06 10.75
CA GLY A 105 8.17 -9.40 10.13
C GLY A 105 9.11 -10.36 9.39
N THR A 106 8.77 -11.64 9.24
CA THR A 106 9.63 -12.63 8.55
C THR A 106 9.06 -13.13 7.23
N GLN A 107 7.75 -13.07 7.07
CA GLN A 107 7.05 -13.51 5.88
C GLN A 107 5.69 -12.84 5.77
N ASP A 108 5.18 -12.79 4.57
CA ASP A 108 3.85 -12.26 4.25
C ASP A 108 2.76 -13.29 4.61
N ALA A 109 2.32 -13.25 5.89
CA ALA A 109 1.48 -14.29 6.48
C ALA A 109 -0.02 -13.97 6.47
N HIS A 110 -0.43 -12.76 6.08
CA HIS A 110 -1.84 -12.32 6.05
C HIS A 110 -2.62 -12.63 7.34
N CYS A 111 -2.00 -12.42 8.50
CA CYS A 111 -2.61 -12.58 9.81
C CYS A 111 -3.63 -11.46 10.09
N ALA A 112 -4.51 -11.69 11.06
CA ALA A 112 -5.42 -10.64 11.51
C ALA A 112 -4.66 -9.42 12.07
N PRO A 113 -5.23 -8.20 12.04
CA PRO A 113 -4.57 -6.97 12.48
C PRO A 113 -3.98 -7.02 13.89
N GLY A 114 -4.61 -7.77 14.80
CA GLY A 114 -4.11 -7.99 16.17
C GLY A 114 -3.05 -9.08 16.31
N GLU A 115 -2.70 -9.80 15.25
CA GLU A 115 -1.83 -10.98 15.25
C GLU A 115 -0.52 -10.72 14.51
N GLY A 116 0.41 -9.98 15.11
CA GLY A 116 1.71 -9.71 14.49
C GLY A 116 2.47 -8.60 15.19
N THR A 117 3.46 -8.03 14.49
CA THR A 117 4.37 -7.05 15.06
C THR A 117 4.00 -5.60 14.74
N ILE A 118 3.11 -5.36 13.76
CA ILE A 118 2.63 -4.02 13.44
C ILE A 118 1.68 -3.54 14.54
N SER A 119 1.92 -2.35 15.09
CA SER A 119 0.98 -1.66 16.00
C SER A 119 -0.20 -1.09 15.20
N MET A 120 -1.13 -1.96 14.80
CA MET A 120 -2.16 -1.65 13.82
C MET A 120 -3.07 -0.48 14.24
N THR A 121 -3.46 -0.39 15.50
CA THR A 121 -4.29 0.73 16.00
C THR A 121 -3.57 2.08 15.86
N ALA A 122 -2.27 2.13 16.15
CA ALA A 122 -1.47 3.35 15.98
C ALA A 122 -1.32 3.72 14.49
N LEU A 123 -1.06 2.72 13.66
CA LEU A 123 -0.93 2.87 12.21
C LEU A 123 -2.21 3.41 11.57
N LEU A 124 -3.37 2.85 11.92
CA LEU A 124 -4.65 3.30 11.39
C LEU A 124 -4.97 4.75 11.79
N ARG A 125 -4.64 5.16 13.02
CA ARG A 125 -4.78 6.56 13.46
C ARG A 125 -3.88 7.50 12.67
N GLN A 126 -2.65 7.09 12.39
CA GLN A 126 -1.72 7.86 11.55
C GLN A 126 -2.27 7.98 10.12
N ALA A 127 -2.72 6.87 9.53
CA ALA A 127 -3.29 6.85 8.20
C ALA A 127 -4.53 7.75 8.09
N GLN A 128 -5.44 7.71 9.05
CA GLN A 128 -6.59 8.62 9.11
C GLN A 128 -6.20 10.10 9.20
N THR A 129 -5.11 10.40 9.91
CA THR A 129 -4.63 11.77 10.06
C THR A 129 -3.97 12.30 8.79
N LEU A 130 -3.13 11.49 8.15
CA LEU A 130 -2.33 11.91 6.99
C LEU A 130 -3.04 11.69 5.66
N CYS A 131 -3.94 10.71 5.59
CA CYS A 131 -4.62 10.26 4.38
C CYS A 131 -6.13 10.07 4.63
N PRO A 132 -6.88 11.11 5.05
CA PRO A 132 -8.27 10.99 5.51
C PRO A 132 -9.24 10.45 4.45
N GLU A 133 -8.91 10.58 3.16
CA GLU A 133 -9.72 10.08 2.04
C GLU A 133 -9.33 8.66 1.59
N ALA A 134 -8.31 8.06 2.20
CA ALA A 134 -7.89 6.72 1.83
C ALA A 134 -8.91 5.67 2.27
N THR A 135 -9.04 4.63 1.45
CA THR A 135 -9.88 3.48 1.74
C THR A 135 -9.03 2.31 2.22
N PHE A 136 -9.65 1.33 2.89
CA PHE A 136 -8.94 0.20 3.49
C PHE A 136 -9.60 -1.11 3.06
N THR A 137 -8.79 -2.11 2.75
CA THR A 137 -9.21 -3.49 2.51
C THR A 137 -8.48 -4.41 3.50
N LEU A 138 -9.22 -5.30 4.15
CA LEU A 138 -8.62 -6.37 4.93
C LEU A 138 -8.19 -7.50 3.99
N GLU A 139 -6.90 -7.79 3.94
CA GLU A 139 -6.31 -8.92 3.20
C GLU A 139 -5.87 -10.04 4.15
N VAL A 140 -6.81 -10.68 4.81
CA VAL A 140 -6.55 -11.69 5.84
C VAL A 140 -7.01 -13.07 5.41
N LEU A 141 -6.25 -14.09 5.77
CA LEU A 141 -6.64 -15.49 5.52
C LEU A 141 -7.88 -15.92 6.32
N GLN A 142 -8.09 -15.30 7.49
CA GLN A 142 -9.21 -15.61 8.37
C GLN A 142 -9.93 -14.33 8.79
N ALA A 143 -11.16 -14.16 8.33
CA ALA A 143 -11.93 -12.94 8.60
C ALA A 143 -12.38 -12.82 10.07
N ALA A 144 -12.70 -13.94 10.74
CA ALA A 144 -13.28 -13.92 12.09
C ALA A 144 -12.36 -13.25 13.13
N PRO A 145 -11.05 -13.57 13.25
CA PRO A 145 -10.15 -12.87 14.15
C PRO A 145 -10.02 -11.37 13.84
N ALA A 146 -10.00 -11.02 12.55
CA ALA A 146 -9.91 -9.62 12.13
C ALA A 146 -11.15 -8.81 12.53
N VAL A 147 -12.34 -9.38 12.33
CA VAL A 147 -13.62 -8.74 12.74
C VAL A 147 -13.68 -8.60 14.25
N SER A 148 -13.31 -9.66 15.02
CA SER A 148 -13.25 -9.58 16.48
C SER A 148 -12.34 -8.46 16.96
N TRP A 149 -11.14 -8.37 16.40
CA TRP A 149 -10.19 -7.30 16.73
C TRP A 149 -10.76 -5.90 16.42
N MET A 150 -11.39 -5.72 15.25
CA MET A 150 -11.99 -4.42 14.89
C MET A 150 -13.12 -4.00 15.84
N LEU A 151 -13.90 -4.96 16.36
CA LEU A 151 -14.95 -4.69 17.36
C LEU A 151 -14.33 -4.33 18.71
N GLU A 152 -13.30 -5.05 19.15
CA GLU A 152 -12.59 -4.79 20.41
C GLU A 152 -11.90 -3.42 20.42
N GLU A 153 -11.30 -3.03 19.30
CA GLU A 153 -10.61 -1.74 19.15
C GLU A 153 -11.53 -0.58 18.72
N HIS A 154 -12.86 -0.82 18.65
CA HIS A 154 -13.87 0.17 18.24
C HIS A 154 -13.62 0.83 16.88
N ILE A 155 -13.00 0.08 15.95
CA ILE A 155 -12.70 0.57 14.60
C ILE A 155 -13.98 0.71 13.75
N LEU A 156 -14.99 -0.11 14.01
CA LEU A 156 -16.26 -0.10 13.26
C LEU A 156 -17.34 0.83 13.86
N GLU A 157 -17.05 1.48 14.97
CA GLU A 157 -17.93 2.46 15.62
C GLU A 157 -17.56 3.87 15.16
N GLY A 158 -17.87 4.22 13.93
CA GLY A 158 -17.59 5.54 13.35
C GLY A 158 -18.83 6.19 12.76
#